data_3e76f1cbc0a85620f5933f009dfdef61
#
_entry.id   3e76f1cbc0a85620f5933f009dfdef61
#
_cell.length_a   1.000
_cell.length_b   1.000
_cell.length_c   1.000
_cell.angle_alpha   90.00
_cell.angle_beta   90.00
_cell.angle_gamma   90.00
#
_symmetry.space_group_name_H-M   'P 1'
#
loop_
_entity.id
_entity.type
_entity.pdbx_description
1 polymer ?
#
loop_
_entity_poly.entity_id
_entity_poly.type
_entity_poly.pdbx_seq_one_letter_code
_entity_poly.pdbx_strand_id
1 'polypeptide(L)'
;MFPARLALTAASAPRRIVELKIGLILVVLISIAPCIVRSDEQIVVDPAAAHHSFPHFWEQMFGSGRAILTLRESYRRDLRAVKQATDFKFVRFHAILHDEIGIYDEDSHGVPRYNFSYVDQVYDGLLENGVRPFVELSFMPRRLASKKTVQSFSYHPFVAPPRDYARWDALIRNFAAHLIARYGIDEVAQWYFEVWNEPNLDFWAGVPAQASYWTLYDHTARALKQVDPRLRVGGPSTAQAAWVSAFVRHTSEQQVPLDFVSTHVYANDKSKDVFGTHEQISRAEMVCRAAKKVHDEVAASARPNMPIIWGEYNASYFNEPKITDSVFMGPWLADTLRRCDGLTDMMSYWTLSDVFEEQGVVRRPFYGGFGLMAAGGIPKPAFNAFKMLHELGEERFATDSEHALVTRRADGSFVIALWNYVSPGENGPAITIVLRLPQDAHTVRLQRLDEGHGDVRGEYIRMGSPQYPTREQLEALRSGAALAAPEKLSIVNDQVSIALPANGLATVEVLFH
;
A
#
# COMPACT_ATOMS: atom_id res chain seq x y z
N MET A 1 20.34 23.62 51.67
CA MET A 1 20.66 24.91 52.33
C MET A 1 19.61 25.90 51.89
N PHE A 2 18.65 26.19 52.75
CA PHE A 2 17.82 27.39 52.73
C PHE A 2 18.64 28.54 53.39
N PRO A 3 18.39 29.84 53.16
CA PRO A 3 17.18 30.58 53.50
C PRO A 3 16.89 31.72 52.47
N ALA A 4 15.93 32.65 52.58
CA ALA A 4 14.94 33.05 53.54
C ALA A 4 13.98 34.07 52.89
N ARG A 5 12.84 34.23 53.52
CA ARG A 5 11.74 35.19 53.29
C ARG A 5 12.17 36.68 53.35
N LEU A 6 11.41 37.53 52.66
CA LEU A 6 11.01 38.81 53.22
C LEU A 6 9.61 39.23 52.74
N ALA A 7 8.74 39.47 53.69
CA ALA A 7 7.42 40.08 53.56
C ALA A 7 7.56 41.59 53.79
N LEU A 8 6.73 42.37 53.10
CA LEU A 8 6.51 43.78 53.50
C LEU A 8 5.04 44.13 53.29
N THR A 9 4.43 44.51 54.40
CA THR A 9 3.08 45.03 54.57
C THR A 9 3.07 46.55 54.32
N ALA A 10 1.98 47.10 53.79
CA ALA A 10 1.41 48.42 54.11
C ALA A 10 0.18 48.68 53.26
N ALA A 11 -0.94 48.80 53.81
CA ALA A 11 -1.63 49.91 54.44
C ALA A 11 -2.69 50.53 53.54
N SER A 12 -3.89 50.48 54.05
CA SER A 12 -5.21 50.90 53.51
C SER A 12 -5.42 52.41 53.53
N ALA A 13 -6.10 52.97 52.56
CA ALA A 13 -6.94 54.15 52.70
C ALA A 13 -8.11 54.13 51.72
N PRO A 14 -9.32 54.59 52.09
CA PRO A 14 -10.57 54.39 51.33
C PRO A 14 -10.85 55.55 50.37
N ARG A 15 -11.35 55.24 49.20
CA ARG A 15 -11.98 56.22 48.29
C ARG A 15 -13.35 55.76 47.84
N ARG A 16 -14.28 56.70 47.93
CA ARG A 16 -15.72 56.67 47.70
C ARG A 16 -16.08 56.13 46.32
N ILE A 17 -17.12 55.33 46.35
CA ILE A 17 -17.81 54.78 45.16
C ILE A 17 -18.74 55.91 44.62
N VAL A 18 -18.55 56.19 43.33
CA VAL A 18 -19.56 56.89 42.51
C VAL A 18 -20.11 55.86 41.54
N GLU A 19 -21.35 55.46 41.76
CA GLU A 19 -22.07 54.57 40.85
C GLU A 19 -22.41 55.30 39.55
N LEU A 20 -21.76 54.92 38.46
CA LEU A 20 -22.17 55.30 37.12
C LEU A 20 -22.81 54.05 36.48
N LYS A 21 -24.14 54.01 36.36
CA LYS A 21 -24.89 53.01 35.64
C LYS A 21 -24.67 53.24 34.15
N ILE A 22 -23.72 52.50 33.53
CA ILE A 22 -23.62 52.38 32.06
C ILE A 22 -24.36 51.11 31.65
N GLY A 23 -25.46 51.28 30.95
CA GLY A 23 -26.17 50.18 30.33
C GLY A 23 -25.34 49.56 29.21
N LEU A 24 -24.89 48.30 29.40
CA LEU A 24 -24.16 47.53 28.42
C LEU A 24 -25.20 46.95 27.43
N ILE A 25 -25.34 47.56 26.26
CA ILE A 25 -26.05 46.95 25.12
C ILE A 25 -25.10 45.89 24.53
N LEU A 26 -25.38 44.62 24.83
CA LEU A 26 -24.68 43.48 24.26
C LEU A 26 -25.14 43.30 22.80
N VAL A 27 -24.39 43.87 21.85
CA VAL A 27 -24.59 43.56 20.43
C VAL A 27 -23.94 42.19 20.16
N VAL A 28 -24.74 41.15 20.12
CA VAL A 28 -24.31 39.81 19.66
C VAL A 28 -24.11 39.91 18.14
N LEU A 29 -22.87 40.13 17.70
CA LEU A 29 -22.44 39.93 16.33
C LEU A 29 -22.40 38.42 16.09
N ILE A 30 -23.49 37.86 15.54
CA ILE A 30 -23.46 36.52 14.96
C ILE A 30 -22.58 36.62 13.72
N SER A 31 -21.32 36.23 13.85
CA SER A 31 -20.44 35.98 12.71
C SER A 31 -21.02 34.79 11.93
N ILE A 32 -21.83 35.06 10.92
CA ILE A 32 -22.16 34.09 9.90
C ILE A 32 -20.86 33.90 9.09
N ALA A 33 -20.04 32.91 9.49
CA ALA A 33 -18.99 32.42 8.61
C ALA A 33 -19.65 32.00 7.29
N PRO A 34 -19.19 32.50 6.13
CA PRO A 34 -19.72 32.02 4.87
C PRO A 34 -19.44 30.51 4.82
N CYS A 35 -20.51 29.71 4.88
CA CYS A 35 -20.44 28.32 4.48
C CYS A 35 -20.07 28.37 3.00
N ILE A 36 -18.80 28.08 2.69
CA ILE A 36 -18.37 27.91 1.30
C ILE A 36 -19.05 26.62 0.84
N VAL A 37 -20.27 26.77 0.32
CA VAL A 37 -20.94 25.71 -0.42
C VAL A 37 -20.14 25.58 -1.71
N ARG A 38 -19.27 24.55 -1.79
CA ARG A 38 -18.70 24.15 -3.06
C ARG A 38 -19.87 23.79 -3.96
N SER A 39 -19.94 24.34 -5.16
CA SER A 39 -21.00 24.06 -6.12
C SER A 39 -21.12 22.54 -6.30
N ASP A 40 -22.36 22.04 -6.35
CA ASP A 40 -22.61 20.63 -6.66
C ASP A 40 -21.90 20.25 -7.94
N GLU A 41 -21.07 19.21 -7.89
CA GLU A 41 -20.41 18.68 -9.08
C GLU A 41 -21.38 17.72 -9.77
N GLN A 42 -21.59 17.93 -11.05
CA GLN A 42 -22.46 17.06 -11.85
C GLN A 42 -21.60 16.13 -12.72
N ILE A 43 -21.84 14.83 -12.62
CA ILE A 43 -21.20 13.79 -13.42
C ILE A 43 -22.25 13.09 -14.26
N VAL A 44 -22.03 13.01 -15.56
CA VAL A 44 -22.91 12.29 -16.47
C VAL A 44 -22.38 10.87 -16.67
N VAL A 45 -23.20 9.87 -16.37
CA VAL A 45 -22.93 8.47 -16.71
C VAL A 45 -23.40 8.24 -18.14
N ASP A 46 -22.49 8.36 -19.11
CA ASP A 46 -22.81 8.21 -20.52
C ASP A 46 -22.26 6.89 -21.07
N PRO A 47 -23.14 5.92 -21.40
CA PRO A 47 -22.72 4.66 -22.01
C PRO A 47 -22.05 4.78 -23.38
N ALA A 48 -22.20 5.94 -24.06
CA ALA A 48 -21.57 6.21 -25.35
C ALA A 48 -20.25 6.98 -25.25
N ALA A 49 -19.84 7.38 -24.03
CA ALA A 49 -18.57 8.08 -23.83
C ALA A 49 -17.37 7.20 -24.24
N ALA A 50 -16.27 7.84 -24.58
CA ALA A 50 -15.01 7.13 -24.86
C ALA A 50 -14.58 6.31 -23.64
N HIS A 51 -14.16 5.08 -23.87
CA HIS A 51 -13.74 4.16 -22.82
C HIS A 51 -12.52 3.34 -23.26
N HIS A 52 -11.85 2.75 -22.28
CA HIS A 52 -10.70 1.86 -22.49
C HIS A 52 -10.70 0.74 -21.44
N SER A 53 -9.90 -0.30 -21.70
CA SER A 53 -9.71 -1.40 -20.75
C SER A 53 -9.10 -0.87 -19.45
N PHE A 54 -9.67 -1.29 -18.33
CA PHE A 54 -9.26 -0.91 -16.97
C PHE A 54 -8.96 -2.17 -16.16
N PRO A 55 -7.81 -2.82 -16.39
CA PRO A 55 -7.43 -3.99 -15.64
C PRO A 55 -7.22 -3.60 -14.17
N HIS A 56 -7.57 -4.51 -13.25
CA HIS A 56 -7.44 -4.27 -11.82
C HIS A 56 -5.97 -4.37 -11.37
N PHE A 57 -5.10 -3.52 -11.91
CA PHE A 57 -3.65 -3.52 -11.67
C PHE A 57 -3.29 -3.25 -10.21
N TRP A 58 -4.16 -2.60 -9.44
CA TRP A 58 -3.93 -2.18 -8.06
C TRP A 58 -4.13 -3.27 -7.01
N GLU A 59 -4.79 -4.36 -7.37
CA GLU A 59 -5.13 -5.45 -6.45
C GLU A 59 -4.55 -6.82 -6.86
N GLN A 60 -3.70 -6.86 -7.89
CA GLN A 60 -3.08 -8.11 -8.32
C GLN A 60 -2.10 -8.66 -7.27
N MET A 61 -1.48 -7.79 -6.48
CA MET A 61 -0.46 -8.14 -5.50
C MET A 61 -0.57 -7.27 -4.25
N PHE A 62 -0.27 -7.89 -3.10
CA PHE A 62 -0.07 -7.18 -1.84
C PHE A 62 1.30 -7.50 -1.26
N GLY A 63 1.89 -6.49 -0.60
CA GLY A 63 3.11 -6.63 0.17
C GLY A 63 2.86 -7.28 1.52
N SER A 64 3.92 -7.74 2.14
CA SER A 64 3.93 -8.37 3.45
C SER A 64 5.27 -8.16 4.15
N GLY A 65 5.34 -8.42 5.43
CA GLY A 65 6.58 -8.38 6.18
C GLY A 65 7.58 -9.46 5.73
N ARG A 66 8.12 -10.25 6.64
CA ARG A 66 9.09 -11.30 6.27
C ARG A 66 8.46 -12.69 6.16
N ALA A 67 9.07 -13.55 5.37
CA ALA A 67 8.59 -14.88 5.00
C ALA A 67 8.10 -15.75 6.18
N ILE A 68 8.86 -15.81 7.28
CA ILE A 68 8.53 -16.65 8.45
C ILE A 68 7.17 -16.28 9.08
N LEU A 69 6.71 -15.03 8.94
CA LEU A 69 5.43 -14.58 9.50
C LEU A 69 4.22 -15.24 8.81
N THR A 70 4.39 -15.69 7.56
CA THR A 70 3.34 -16.36 6.79
C THR A 70 2.93 -17.71 7.40
N LEU A 71 3.77 -18.28 8.26
CA LEU A 71 3.49 -19.52 9.00
C LEU A 71 2.52 -19.32 10.17
N ARG A 72 2.24 -18.07 10.57
CA ARG A 72 1.34 -17.77 11.69
C ARG A 72 -0.13 -17.84 11.24
N GLU A 73 -0.97 -18.45 12.06
CA GLU A 73 -2.42 -18.50 11.79
C GLU A 73 -3.06 -17.09 11.75
N SER A 74 -2.55 -16.13 12.54
CA SER A 74 -3.01 -14.74 12.47
C SER A 74 -2.78 -14.13 11.09
N TYR A 75 -1.63 -14.39 10.48
CA TYR A 75 -1.31 -13.96 9.12
C TYR A 75 -2.20 -14.66 8.09
N ARG A 76 -2.33 -15.99 8.17
CA ARG A 76 -3.14 -16.79 7.23
C ARG A 76 -4.63 -16.42 7.29
N ARG A 77 -5.14 -16.08 8.47
CA ARG A 77 -6.50 -15.55 8.61
C ARG A 77 -6.65 -14.22 7.86
N ASP A 78 -5.72 -13.28 8.03
CA ASP A 78 -5.74 -12.00 7.36
C ASP A 78 -5.58 -12.16 5.84
N LEU A 79 -4.69 -13.08 5.39
CA LEU A 79 -4.53 -13.45 3.98
C LEU A 79 -5.86 -13.92 3.36
N ARG A 80 -6.58 -14.83 4.03
CA ARG A 80 -7.89 -15.31 3.58
C ARG A 80 -8.92 -14.20 3.49
N ALA A 81 -8.96 -13.32 4.47
CA ALA A 81 -9.88 -12.19 4.48
C ALA A 81 -9.63 -11.22 3.31
N VAL A 82 -8.37 -10.89 3.03
CA VAL A 82 -8.01 -10.02 1.90
C VAL A 82 -8.26 -10.73 0.57
N LYS A 83 -7.92 -12.03 0.46
CA LYS A 83 -8.21 -12.84 -0.74
C LYS A 83 -9.70 -12.89 -1.07
N GLN A 84 -10.54 -13.05 -0.06
CA GLN A 84 -11.99 -13.07 -0.25
C GLN A 84 -12.56 -11.69 -0.67
N ALA A 85 -11.90 -10.59 -0.26
CA ALA A 85 -12.36 -9.24 -0.54
C ALA A 85 -11.91 -8.71 -1.90
N THR A 86 -10.78 -9.19 -2.46
CA THR A 86 -10.12 -8.60 -3.64
C THR A 86 -9.71 -9.61 -4.71
N ASP A 87 -9.76 -10.90 -4.43
CA ASP A 87 -9.28 -11.98 -5.32
C ASP A 87 -7.85 -11.78 -5.87
N PHE A 88 -6.96 -11.16 -5.07
CA PHE A 88 -5.57 -10.92 -5.48
C PHE A 88 -4.81 -12.21 -5.82
N LYS A 89 -3.74 -12.07 -6.63
CA LYS A 89 -3.03 -13.23 -7.20
C LYS A 89 -1.69 -13.49 -6.55
N PHE A 90 -1.00 -12.43 -6.09
CA PHE A 90 0.38 -12.52 -5.63
C PHE A 90 0.57 -11.87 -4.25
N VAL A 91 1.50 -12.42 -3.48
CA VAL A 91 2.03 -11.77 -2.28
C VAL A 91 3.54 -11.66 -2.36
N ARG A 92 4.07 -10.47 -2.06
CA ARG A 92 5.51 -10.17 -1.96
C ARG A 92 5.88 -10.01 -0.49
N PHE A 93 6.93 -10.68 -0.05
CA PHE A 93 7.48 -10.56 1.30
C PHE A 93 9.00 -10.64 1.27
N HIS A 94 9.63 -10.04 2.28
CA HIS A 94 11.06 -10.07 2.46
C HIS A 94 11.57 -11.41 2.99
N ALA A 95 12.88 -11.65 2.81
CA ALA A 95 13.65 -12.54 3.65
C ALA A 95 13.37 -14.04 3.47
N ILE A 96 13.02 -14.49 2.26
CA ILE A 96 12.90 -15.95 1.99
C ILE A 96 14.25 -16.68 2.12
N LEU A 97 15.39 -15.97 1.90
CA LEU A 97 16.73 -16.54 2.03
C LEU A 97 17.37 -16.31 3.40
N HIS A 98 16.66 -15.64 4.32
CA HIS A 98 17.14 -15.32 5.66
C HIS A 98 17.35 -16.58 6.52
N ASP A 99 18.27 -16.50 7.49
CA ASP A 99 18.60 -17.63 8.38
C ASP A 99 17.41 -18.16 9.21
N GLU A 100 16.32 -17.38 9.42
CA GLU A 100 15.08 -17.88 10.05
C GLU A 100 14.37 -18.96 9.21
N ILE A 101 14.49 -18.89 7.89
CA ILE A 101 13.98 -19.90 6.95
C ILE A 101 14.93 -21.10 6.87
N GLY A 102 16.22 -20.86 7.10
CA GLY A 102 17.23 -21.90 7.19
C GLY A 102 17.60 -22.57 5.86
N ILE A 103 17.39 -21.85 4.74
CA ILE A 103 17.59 -22.39 3.39
C ILE A 103 19.05 -22.77 3.10
N TYR A 104 20.03 -22.07 3.73
CA TYR A 104 21.45 -22.24 3.47
C TYR A 104 22.24 -22.32 4.77
N ASP A 105 23.06 -23.34 4.89
CA ASP A 105 24.10 -23.45 5.92
C ASP A 105 25.34 -24.13 5.33
N GLU A 106 26.41 -24.23 6.10
CA GLU A 106 27.64 -24.92 5.75
C GLU A 106 28.03 -25.88 6.88
N ASP A 107 28.50 -27.06 6.52
CA ASP A 107 29.06 -28.00 7.49
C ASP A 107 30.39 -27.54 8.08
N SER A 108 31.00 -28.36 8.94
CA SER A 108 32.29 -28.07 9.59
C SER A 108 33.46 -27.92 8.60
N HIS A 109 33.31 -28.42 7.38
CA HIS A 109 34.30 -28.32 6.29
C HIS A 109 33.99 -27.19 5.31
N GLY A 110 32.90 -26.41 5.59
CA GLY A 110 32.46 -25.32 4.73
C GLY A 110 31.74 -25.79 3.47
N VAL A 111 31.22 -27.02 3.43
CA VAL A 111 30.42 -27.53 2.32
C VAL A 111 28.99 -27.04 2.44
N PRO A 112 28.41 -26.41 1.39
CA PRO A 112 27.04 -25.94 1.41
C PRO A 112 26.02 -27.04 1.70
N ARG A 113 25.02 -26.70 2.54
CA ARG A 113 23.86 -27.52 2.84
C ARG A 113 22.58 -26.71 2.62
N TYR A 114 21.61 -27.31 1.95
CA TYR A 114 20.32 -26.68 1.64
C TYR A 114 19.21 -27.37 2.41
N ASN A 115 18.28 -26.58 2.96
CA ASN A 115 17.08 -27.08 3.62
C ASN A 115 15.87 -26.24 3.19
N PHE A 116 14.92 -26.88 2.54
CA PHE A 116 13.74 -26.22 2.00
C PHE A 116 12.47 -26.41 2.84
N SER A 117 12.57 -27.01 4.04
CA SER A 117 11.40 -27.37 4.85
C SER A 117 10.49 -26.18 5.18
N TYR A 118 11.06 -24.99 5.46
CA TYR A 118 10.26 -23.80 5.71
C TYR A 118 9.85 -23.09 4.42
N VAL A 119 10.67 -23.15 3.38
CA VAL A 119 10.27 -22.68 2.03
C VAL A 119 9.00 -23.38 1.58
N ASP A 120 8.96 -24.70 1.73
CA ASP A 120 7.80 -25.53 1.39
C ASP A 120 6.55 -25.10 2.18
N GLN A 121 6.66 -24.99 3.50
CA GLN A 121 5.53 -24.58 4.35
C GLN A 121 5.03 -23.16 4.06
N VAL A 122 5.93 -22.25 3.69
CA VAL A 122 5.58 -20.88 3.29
C VAL A 122 4.78 -20.90 1.99
N TYR A 123 5.30 -21.55 0.96
CA TYR A 123 4.67 -21.53 -0.37
C TYR A 123 3.47 -22.46 -0.47
N ASP A 124 3.49 -23.62 0.17
CA ASP A 124 2.29 -24.46 0.30
C ASP A 124 1.13 -23.67 0.92
N GLY A 125 1.42 -22.95 2.03
CA GLY A 125 0.39 -22.15 2.71
C GLY A 125 -0.15 -20.99 1.90
N LEU A 126 0.61 -20.43 0.94
CA LEU A 126 0.11 -19.45 -0.01
C LEU A 126 -0.76 -20.12 -1.09
N LEU A 127 -0.25 -21.17 -1.74
CA LEU A 127 -0.93 -21.86 -2.82
C LEU A 127 -2.24 -22.51 -2.37
N GLU A 128 -2.29 -23.08 -1.15
CA GLU A 128 -3.51 -23.60 -0.52
C GLU A 128 -4.59 -22.51 -0.35
N ASN A 129 -4.21 -21.25 -0.26
CA ASN A 129 -5.12 -20.11 -0.21
C ASN A 129 -5.34 -19.44 -1.58
N GLY A 130 -4.90 -20.09 -2.69
CA GLY A 130 -5.07 -19.58 -4.04
C GLY A 130 -4.25 -18.33 -4.36
N VAL A 131 -3.11 -18.15 -3.65
CA VAL A 131 -2.19 -17.01 -3.82
C VAL A 131 -0.81 -17.52 -4.22
N ARG A 132 -0.20 -16.91 -5.23
CA ARG A 132 1.16 -17.20 -5.68
C ARG A 132 2.19 -16.31 -4.98
N PRO A 133 3.42 -16.79 -4.77
CA PRO A 133 4.50 -15.92 -4.34
C PRO A 133 4.96 -15.01 -5.49
N PHE A 134 5.22 -13.74 -5.15
CA PHE A 134 6.14 -12.87 -5.86
C PHE A 134 7.45 -12.94 -5.07
N VAL A 135 8.40 -13.72 -5.60
CA VAL A 135 9.58 -14.17 -4.86
C VAL A 135 10.63 -13.07 -4.82
N GLU A 136 10.76 -12.37 -3.70
CA GLU A 136 11.88 -11.46 -3.45
C GLU A 136 13.08 -12.27 -2.93
N LEU A 137 14.16 -12.35 -3.70
CA LEU A 137 15.37 -13.11 -3.36
C LEU A 137 16.25 -12.34 -2.38
N SER A 138 15.82 -12.25 -1.13
CA SER A 138 16.48 -11.58 0.00
C SER A 138 16.30 -12.39 1.30
N PHE A 139 17.01 -12.11 2.37
CA PHE A 139 18.25 -11.37 2.48
C PHE A 139 19.42 -12.37 2.45
N MET A 140 20.68 -11.87 2.53
CA MET A 140 21.86 -12.73 2.41
C MET A 140 21.92 -13.73 3.57
N PRO A 141 22.04 -15.05 3.31
CA PRO A 141 22.34 -16.00 4.37
C PRO A 141 23.64 -15.64 5.08
N ARG A 142 23.63 -15.67 6.41
CA ARG A 142 24.78 -15.26 7.25
C ARG A 142 26.10 -15.93 6.83
N ARG A 143 26.05 -17.23 6.52
CA ARG A 143 27.24 -18.00 6.10
C ARG A 143 27.78 -17.57 4.75
N LEU A 144 26.93 -16.99 3.90
CA LEU A 144 27.32 -16.55 2.56
C LEU A 144 27.72 -15.06 2.51
N ALA A 145 27.31 -14.26 3.50
CA ALA A 145 27.62 -12.84 3.54
C ALA A 145 29.15 -12.57 3.59
N SER A 146 29.63 -11.61 2.78
CA SER A 146 31.04 -11.21 2.74
C SER A 146 31.52 -10.49 4.01
N LYS A 147 30.58 -9.84 4.74
CA LYS A 147 30.83 -9.15 6.00
C LYS A 147 29.57 -9.13 6.88
N LYS A 148 29.78 -8.88 8.18
CA LYS A 148 28.69 -8.81 9.18
C LYS A 148 28.00 -7.44 9.18
N THR A 149 27.43 -7.05 8.04
CA THR A 149 26.60 -5.84 7.96
C THR A 149 25.14 -6.26 7.96
N VAL A 150 24.37 -5.70 8.89
CA VAL A 150 22.95 -5.99 9.06
C VAL A 150 22.12 -4.72 8.95
N GLN A 151 20.89 -4.85 8.47
CA GLN A 151 19.90 -3.81 8.46
C GLN A 151 19.24 -3.68 9.86
N SER A 152 18.70 -2.51 10.19
CA SER A 152 18.15 -2.19 11.52
C SER A 152 16.80 -2.82 11.85
N PHE A 153 16.21 -3.60 10.96
CA PHE A 153 15.02 -4.38 11.26
C PHE A 153 15.22 -5.28 12.48
N SER A 154 14.16 -5.53 13.23
CA SER A 154 14.23 -6.29 14.49
C SER A 154 14.82 -7.70 14.35
N TYR A 155 14.79 -8.27 13.16
CA TYR A 155 15.39 -9.58 12.84
C TYR A 155 16.79 -9.50 12.23
N HIS A 156 17.36 -8.28 12.10
CA HIS A 156 18.74 -8.00 11.73
C HIS A 156 19.25 -8.76 10.49
N PRO A 157 18.61 -8.63 9.32
CA PRO A 157 19.01 -9.37 8.14
C PRO A 157 20.38 -8.92 7.63
N PHE A 158 21.20 -9.86 7.13
CA PHE A 158 22.48 -9.56 6.52
C PHE A 158 22.27 -8.94 5.13
N VAL A 159 22.93 -7.82 4.87
CA VAL A 159 22.78 -7.02 3.65
C VAL A 159 24.08 -6.84 2.86
N ALA A 160 25.12 -7.58 3.21
CA ALA A 160 26.37 -7.58 2.45
C ALA A 160 26.27 -8.46 1.19
N PRO A 161 27.03 -8.16 0.12
CA PRO A 161 27.19 -9.06 -1.02
C PRO A 161 27.63 -10.46 -0.59
N PRO A 162 27.41 -11.49 -1.41
CA PRO A 162 27.97 -12.81 -1.14
C PRO A 162 29.50 -12.75 -1.17
N ARG A 163 30.14 -13.52 -0.29
CA ARG A 163 31.61 -13.68 -0.29
C ARG A 163 32.11 -14.54 -1.44
N ASP A 164 31.21 -15.31 -2.06
CA ASP A 164 31.49 -16.24 -3.15
C ASP A 164 30.27 -16.33 -4.06
N TYR A 165 30.38 -15.76 -5.24
CA TYR A 165 29.28 -15.76 -6.22
C TYR A 165 28.98 -17.13 -6.81
N ALA A 166 29.96 -18.05 -6.89
CA ALA A 166 29.70 -19.42 -7.34
C ALA A 166 28.77 -20.16 -6.36
N ARG A 167 28.94 -19.91 -5.06
CA ARG A 167 28.03 -20.44 -4.01
C ARG A 167 26.66 -19.76 -4.04
N TRP A 168 26.61 -18.47 -4.32
CA TRP A 168 25.35 -17.74 -4.53
C TRP A 168 24.58 -18.33 -5.72
N ASP A 169 25.23 -18.48 -6.86
CA ASP A 169 24.63 -19.08 -8.05
C ASP A 169 24.13 -20.51 -7.77
N ALA A 170 24.89 -21.29 -7.02
CA ALA A 170 24.48 -22.63 -6.60
C ALA A 170 23.25 -22.60 -5.69
N LEU A 171 23.18 -21.66 -4.73
CA LEU A 171 22.00 -21.46 -3.90
C LEU A 171 20.75 -21.16 -4.76
N ILE A 172 20.85 -20.18 -5.66
CA ILE A 172 19.74 -19.77 -6.53
C ILE A 172 19.28 -20.93 -7.43
N ARG A 173 20.23 -21.66 -8.04
CA ARG A 173 19.88 -22.83 -8.87
C ARG A 173 19.22 -23.95 -8.07
N ASN A 174 19.74 -24.28 -6.88
CA ASN A 174 19.14 -25.32 -6.04
C ASN A 174 17.74 -24.91 -5.55
N PHE A 175 17.55 -23.63 -5.19
CA PHE A 175 16.26 -23.08 -4.80
C PHE A 175 15.25 -23.20 -5.95
N ALA A 176 15.58 -22.68 -7.13
CA ALA A 176 14.69 -22.73 -8.30
C ALA A 176 14.39 -24.17 -8.74
N ALA A 177 15.40 -25.04 -8.77
CA ALA A 177 15.23 -26.46 -9.11
C ALA A 177 14.32 -27.20 -8.10
N HIS A 178 14.45 -26.88 -6.81
CA HIS A 178 13.56 -27.42 -5.77
C HIS A 178 12.12 -26.98 -5.98
N LEU A 179 11.87 -25.69 -6.25
CA LEU A 179 10.53 -25.18 -6.52
C LEU A 179 9.89 -25.88 -7.73
N ILE A 180 10.67 -26.05 -8.81
CA ILE A 180 10.18 -26.75 -10.01
C ILE A 180 9.89 -28.23 -9.70
N ALA A 181 10.77 -28.90 -8.95
CA ALA A 181 10.57 -30.29 -8.57
C ALA A 181 9.32 -30.50 -7.71
N ARG A 182 8.98 -29.51 -6.85
CA ARG A 182 7.83 -29.58 -5.94
C ARG A 182 6.51 -29.17 -6.61
N TYR A 183 6.51 -28.07 -7.33
CA TYR A 183 5.27 -27.46 -7.84
C TYR A 183 5.05 -27.64 -9.35
N GLY A 184 6.06 -28.13 -10.06
CA GLY A 184 6.06 -28.20 -11.52
C GLY A 184 6.41 -26.86 -12.17
N ILE A 185 7.04 -26.94 -13.34
CA ILE A 185 7.48 -25.72 -14.05
C ILE A 185 6.31 -24.86 -14.53
N ASP A 186 5.18 -25.47 -14.91
CA ASP A 186 4.02 -24.72 -15.42
C ASP A 186 3.38 -23.83 -14.33
N GLU A 187 3.49 -24.19 -13.05
CA GLU A 187 3.11 -23.33 -11.95
C GLU A 187 4.22 -22.29 -11.65
N VAL A 188 5.48 -22.73 -11.52
CA VAL A 188 6.58 -21.83 -11.11
C VAL A 188 6.89 -20.77 -12.18
N ALA A 189 6.66 -21.06 -13.46
CA ALA A 189 6.79 -20.11 -14.56
C ALA A 189 5.75 -18.97 -14.50
N GLN A 190 4.70 -19.09 -13.67
CA GLN A 190 3.74 -18.02 -13.43
C GLN A 190 4.19 -17.08 -12.30
N TRP A 191 5.20 -17.47 -11.52
CA TRP A 191 5.75 -16.65 -10.44
C TRP A 191 6.72 -15.61 -11.00
N TYR A 192 7.01 -14.59 -10.17
CA TYR A 192 8.02 -13.57 -10.45
C TYR A 192 9.17 -13.75 -9.47
N PHE A 193 10.41 -13.57 -9.95
CA PHE A 193 11.61 -13.63 -9.14
C PHE A 193 12.28 -12.25 -9.16
N GLU A 194 12.11 -11.50 -8.10
CA GLU A 194 12.70 -10.18 -7.91
C GLU A 194 14.04 -10.32 -7.19
N VAL A 195 15.05 -9.62 -7.67
CA VAL A 195 16.38 -9.71 -7.08
C VAL A 195 16.56 -8.61 -6.04
N TRP A 196 16.57 -9.03 -4.76
CA TRP A 196 16.83 -8.17 -3.62
C TRP A 196 15.69 -7.23 -3.25
N ASN A 197 15.96 -6.32 -2.23
CA ASN A 197 15.09 -5.25 -1.79
C ASN A 197 15.90 -3.97 -1.58
N GLU A 198 15.48 -2.86 -2.20
CA GLU A 198 15.96 -1.49 -2.02
C GLU A 198 17.49 -1.33 -1.97
N PRO A 199 18.23 -1.83 -2.98
CA PRO A 199 19.69 -1.82 -2.97
C PRO A 199 20.31 -0.41 -3.08
N ASN A 200 19.51 0.61 -3.29
CA ASN A 200 19.92 2.02 -3.29
C ASN A 200 19.88 2.66 -1.88
N LEU A 201 19.38 1.94 -0.87
CA LEU A 201 19.35 2.32 0.53
C LEU A 201 20.29 1.42 1.39
N ASP A 202 20.15 1.50 2.70
CA ASP A 202 20.93 0.72 3.67
C ASP A 202 20.56 -0.79 3.73
N PHE A 203 19.69 -1.23 2.84
CA PHE A 203 19.42 -2.65 2.57
C PHE A 203 20.50 -3.32 1.72
N TRP A 204 21.52 -2.58 1.27
CA TRP A 204 22.64 -3.12 0.51
C TRP A 204 23.95 -2.48 0.92
N ALA A 205 24.90 -3.31 1.35
CA ALA A 205 26.21 -2.87 1.82
C ALA A 205 27.35 -3.12 0.80
N GLY A 206 27.02 -3.40 -0.44
CA GLY A 206 28.00 -3.48 -1.55
C GLY A 206 28.54 -2.08 -1.91
N VAL A 207 29.81 -2.02 -2.33
CA VAL A 207 30.47 -0.74 -2.65
C VAL A 207 31.22 -0.86 -3.99
N PRO A 208 30.95 0.02 -4.97
CA PRO A 208 29.87 1.00 -5.05
C PRO A 208 28.49 0.31 -5.04
N ALA A 209 27.46 0.91 -4.44
CA ALA A 209 26.17 0.24 -4.25
C ALA A 209 25.58 -0.26 -5.58
N GLN A 210 25.42 0.62 -6.56
CA GLN A 210 24.82 0.29 -7.85
C GLN A 210 25.61 -0.78 -8.61
N ALA A 211 26.91 -0.62 -8.79
CA ALA A 211 27.73 -1.57 -9.56
C ALA A 211 27.79 -2.95 -8.90
N SER A 212 27.88 -3.00 -7.57
CA SER A 212 27.90 -4.28 -6.85
C SER A 212 26.53 -4.96 -6.84
N TYR A 213 25.43 -4.19 -6.88
CA TYR A 213 24.10 -4.74 -7.06
C TYR A 213 23.91 -5.28 -8.50
N TRP A 214 24.42 -4.58 -9.53
CA TRP A 214 24.41 -5.13 -10.90
C TRP A 214 25.07 -6.49 -10.95
N THR A 215 26.21 -6.65 -10.26
CA THR A 215 26.87 -7.95 -10.17
C THR A 215 25.98 -9.02 -9.54
N LEU A 216 25.29 -8.70 -8.43
CA LEU A 216 24.35 -9.64 -7.79
C LEU A 216 23.20 -10.01 -8.73
N TYR A 217 22.62 -9.01 -9.39
CA TYR A 217 21.53 -9.22 -10.33
C TYR A 217 21.94 -10.12 -11.50
N ASP A 218 23.08 -9.83 -12.13
CA ASP A 218 23.61 -10.58 -13.27
C ASP A 218 23.80 -12.06 -12.95
N HIS A 219 24.41 -12.35 -11.81
CA HIS A 219 24.59 -13.71 -11.31
C HIS A 219 23.25 -14.40 -11.07
N THR A 220 22.34 -13.72 -10.35
CA THR A 220 21.04 -14.28 -10.00
C THR A 220 20.18 -14.56 -11.23
N ALA A 221 20.09 -13.60 -12.16
CA ALA A 221 19.30 -13.74 -13.38
C ALA A 221 19.81 -14.88 -14.28
N ARG A 222 21.13 -14.97 -14.47
CA ARG A 222 21.73 -16.07 -15.24
C ARG A 222 21.52 -17.41 -14.53
N ALA A 223 21.68 -17.48 -13.21
CA ALA A 223 21.46 -18.71 -12.45
C ALA A 223 20.02 -19.23 -12.57
N LEU A 224 19.02 -18.36 -12.47
CA LEU A 224 17.62 -18.73 -12.68
C LEU A 224 17.36 -19.25 -14.10
N LYS A 225 17.82 -18.52 -15.12
CA LYS A 225 17.61 -18.89 -16.52
C LYS A 225 18.39 -20.16 -16.94
N GLN A 226 19.47 -20.51 -16.23
CA GLN A 226 20.15 -21.80 -16.40
C GLN A 226 19.32 -22.99 -15.92
N VAL A 227 18.43 -22.79 -14.93
CA VAL A 227 17.53 -23.84 -14.45
C VAL A 227 16.36 -24.03 -15.42
N ASP A 228 15.67 -22.96 -15.78
CA ASP A 228 14.64 -22.98 -16.81
C ASP A 228 14.43 -21.56 -17.39
N PRO A 229 14.47 -21.38 -18.73
CA PRO A 229 14.33 -20.07 -19.36
C PRO A 229 12.95 -19.40 -19.16
N ARG A 230 11.92 -20.16 -18.74
CA ARG A 230 10.57 -19.65 -18.47
C ARG A 230 10.46 -18.93 -17.13
N LEU A 231 11.43 -19.07 -16.21
CA LEU A 231 11.42 -18.35 -14.93
C LEU A 231 11.55 -16.84 -15.17
N ARG A 232 10.60 -16.05 -14.67
CA ARG A 232 10.56 -14.60 -14.86
C ARG A 232 11.41 -13.90 -13.80
N VAL A 233 12.46 -13.20 -14.22
CA VAL A 233 13.37 -12.46 -13.33
C VAL A 233 13.34 -10.97 -13.60
N GLY A 234 13.37 -10.14 -12.54
CA GLY A 234 13.36 -8.69 -12.64
C GLY A 234 13.94 -7.96 -11.44
N GLY A 235 13.90 -6.65 -11.53
CA GLY A 235 14.43 -5.66 -10.60
C GLY A 235 14.32 -4.26 -11.20
N PRO A 236 15.02 -3.22 -10.68
CA PRO A 236 16.06 -3.29 -9.64
C PRO A 236 15.54 -3.29 -8.20
N SER A 237 14.22 -3.31 -7.99
CA SER A 237 13.58 -3.29 -6.65
C SER A 237 14.06 -2.12 -5.76
N THR A 238 14.29 -0.97 -6.38
CA THR A 238 14.83 0.21 -5.68
C THR A 238 13.75 1.03 -5.02
N ALA A 239 14.04 1.64 -3.88
CA ALA A 239 13.22 2.72 -3.33
C ALA A 239 13.24 3.95 -4.24
N GLN A 240 12.20 4.80 -4.11
CA GLN A 240 12.16 6.15 -4.67
C GLN A 240 12.26 6.18 -6.22
N ALA A 241 11.75 5.15 -6.88
CA ALA A 241 11.79 5.04 -8.34
C ALA A 241 13.21 5.26 -8.93
N ALA A 242 14.25 4.81 -8.20
CA ALA A 242 15.63 5.06 -8.55
C ALA A 242 16.18 4.01 -9.53
N TRP A 243 17.22 4.36 -10.28
CA TRP A 243 18.06 3.50 -11.11
C TRP A 243 17.39 2.82 -12.31
N VAL A 244 16.09 2.96 -12.54
CA VAL A 244 15.33 2.18 -13.55
C VAL A 244 15.97 2.31 -14.95
N SER A 245 16.14 3.53 -15.45
CA SER A 245 16.76 3.75 -16.77
C SER A 245 18.17 3.16 -16.87
N ALA A 246 19.01 3.35 -15.84
CA ALA A 246 20.36 2.80 -15.79
C ALA A 246 20.37 1.26 -15.75
N PHE A 247 19.40 0.66 -15.05
CA PHE A 247 19.27 -0.78 -14.93
C PHE A 247 18.83 -1.43 -16.26
N VAL A 248 17.81 -0.88 -16.92
CA VAL A 248 17.38 -1.38 -18.24
C VAL A 248 18.50 -1.25 -19.27
N ARG A 249 19.26 -0.15 -19.24
CA ARG A 249 20.46 0.02 -20.07
C ARG A 249 21.52 -1.03 -19.78
N HIS A 250 21.91 -1.22 -18.50
CA HIS A 250 22.90 -2.23 -18.08
C HIS A 250 22.52 -3.63 -18.57
N THR A 251 21.27 -4.06 -18.29
CA THR A 251 20.81 -5.40 -18.68
C THR A 251 20.75 -5.59 -20.19
N SER A 252 20.49 -4.53 -20.95
CA SER A 252 20.48 -4.57 -22.41
C SER A 252 21.90 -4.65 -22.99
N GLU A 253 22.83 -3.80 -22.52
CA GLU A 253 24.22 -3.75 -22.97
C GLU A 253 24.99 -5.02 -22.60
N GLN A 254 24.78 -5.57 -21.40
CA GLN A 254 25.45 -6.77 -20.89
C GLN A 254 24.72 -8.08 -21.23
N GLN A 255 23.62 -7.99 -22.00
CA GLN A 255 22.79 -9.14 -22.39
C GLN A 255 22.38 -10.00 -21.18
N VAL A 256 21.97 -9.34 -20.10
CA VAL A 256 21.44 -10.00 -18.90
C VAL A 256 19.93 -10.19 -19.04
N PRO A 257 19.40 -11.36 -18.65
CA PRO A 257 17.96 -11.58 -18.66
C PRO A 257 17.21 -10.56 -17.79
N LEU A 258 16.11 -10.03 -18.32
CA LEU A 258 15.18 -9.14 -17.63
C LEU A 258 13.79 -9.34 -18.21
N ASP A 259 12.83 -9.76 -17.41
CA ASP A 259 11.45 -10.04 -17.82
C ASP A 259 10.46 -8.99 -17.31
N PHE A 260 10.82 -8.22 -16.29
CA PHE A 260 10.02 -7.10 -15.75
C PHE A 260 10.92 -6.10 -15.02
N VAL A 261 10.44 -4.87 -14.93
CA VAL A 261 11.03 -3.82 -14.08
C VAL A 261 10.23 -3.75 -12.78
N SER A 262 10.93 -3.64 -11.63
CA SER A 262 10.28 -3.37 -10.35
C SER A 262 10.97 -2.23 -9.58
N THR A 263 10.16 -1.46 -8.85
CA THR A 263 10.64 -0.36 -8.00
C THR A 263 9.57 0.02 -6.96
N HIS A 264 9.90 0.93 -6.03
CA HIS A 264 9.03 1.35 -4.93
C HIS A 264 8.88 2.87 -4.88
N VAL A 265 7.76 3.33 -4.31
CA VAL A 265 7.56 4.74 -3.96
C VAL A 265 6.50 4.86 -2.86
N TYR A 266 6.71 5.80 -1.96
CA TYR A 266 5.74 6.17 -0.94
C TYR A 266 5.27 7.61 -1.14
N ALA A 267 4.01 7.90 -0.82
CA ALA A 267 3.43 9.22 -1.08
C ALA A 267 4.09 10.34 -0.25
N ASN A 268 4.84 9.99 0.81
CA ASN A 268 5.62 10.91 1.61
C ASN A 268 7.13 10.89 1.30
N ASP A 269 7.56 10.26 0.21
CA ASP A 269 8.91 10.39 -0.30
C ASP A 269 9.23 11.86 -0.67
N LYS A 270 10.50 12.21 -0.58
CA LYS A 270 10.94 13.56 -0.94
C LYS A 270 11.12 13.67 -2.45
N SER A 271 10.59 14.73 -3.04
CA SER A 271 10.75 15.00 -4.48
C SER A 271 12.22 15.08 -4.92
N LYS A 272 13.11 15.51 -4.01
CA LYS A 272 14.55 15.51 -4.27
C LYS A 272 15.08 14.09 -4.53
N ASP A 273 14.60 13.10 -3.79
CA ASP A 273 15.10 11.72 -3.86
C ASP A 273 14.48 10.97 -5.05
N VAL A 274 13.20 11.28 -5.39
CA VAL A 274 12.49 10.66 -6.52
C VAL A 274 12.79 11.32 -7.86
N PHE A 275 12.81 12.67 -7.90
CA PHE A 275 12.88 13.45 -9.14
C PHE A 275 14.13 14.33 -9.27
N GLY A 276 14.95 14.43 -8.24
CA GLY A 276 16.11 15.35 -8.20
C GLY A 276 15.72 16.83 -8.08
N THR A 277 14.46 17.15 -7.72
CA THR A 277 13.92 18.50 -7.62
C THR A 277 13.56 18.87 -6.19
N HIS A 278 13.34 20.15 -5.90
CA HIS A 278 12.84 20.63 -4.61
C HIS A 278 11.36 21.06 -4.68
N GLU A 279 10.64 20.62 -5.68
CA GLU A 279 9.20 20.86 -5.82
C GLU A 279 8.44 20.24 -4.63
N GLN A 280 7.41 20.95 -4.17
CA GLN A 280 6.49 20.39 -3.17
C GLN A 280 5.43 19.56 -3.90
N ILE A 281 5.55 18.25 -3.82
CA ILE A 281 4.61 17.31 -4.43
C ILE A 281 3.68 16.78 -3.34
N SER A 282 2.38 16.84 -3.61
CA SER A 282 1.37 16.37 -2.66
C SER A 282 1.36 14.85 -2.54
N ARG A 283 0.83 14.34 -1.42
CA ARG A 283 0.61 12.88 -1.24
C ARG A 283 -0.34 12.29 -2.29
N ALA A 284 -1.25 13.08 -2.84
CA ALA A 284 -2.14 12.66 -3.93
C ALA A 284 -1.39 12.40 -5.24
N GLU A 285 -0.28 13.11 -5.47
CA GLU A 285 0.40 13.10 -6.77
C GLU A 285 1.67 12.26 -6.80
N MET A 286 2.38 12.14 -5.68
CA MET A 286 3.73 11.58 -5.61
C MET A 286 3.83 10.20 -6.27
N VAL A 287 2.93 9.28 -5.91
CA VAL A 287 2.97 7.88 -6.41
C VAL A 287 2.82 7.84 -7.93
N CYS A 288 1.80 8.50 -8.48
CA CYS A 288 1.52 8.42 -9.91
C CYS A 288 2.45 9.31 -10.76
N ARG A 289 3.03 10.37 -10.18
CA ARG A 289 4.11 11.10 -10.84
C ARG A 289 5.39 10.25 -10.93
N ALA A 290 5.70 9.47 -9.90
CA ALA A 290 6.79 8.50 -9.95
C ALA A 290 6.48 7.36 -10.94
N ALA A 291 5.23 6.88 -10.98
CA ALA A 291 4.81 5.88 -11.95
C ALA A 291 4.98 6.40 -13.39
N LYS A 292 4.56 7.62 -13.65
CA LYS A 292 4.76 8.26 -14.96
C LYS A 292 6.23 8.39 -15.33
N LYS A 293 7.08 8.79 -14.38
CA LYS A 293 8.55 8.87 -14.62
C LYS A 293 9.10 7.51 -15.04
N VAL A 294 8.77 6.45 -14.32
CA VAL A 294 9.25 5.09 -14.63
C VAL A 294 8.70 4.59 -15.95
N HIS A 295 7.42 4.81 -16.21
CA HIS A 295 6.79 4.49 -17.48
C HIS A 295 7.52 5.17 -18.67
N ASP A 296 7.77 6.47 -18.56
CA ASP A 296 8.45 7.23 -19.60
C ASP A 296 9.92 6.74 -19.77
N GLU A 297 10.62 6.42 -18.69
CA GLU A 297 11.99 5.85 -18.72
C GLU A 297 12.03 4.49 -19.44
N VAL A 298 11.06 3.62 -19.18
CA VAL A 298 10.95 2.31 -19.83
C VAL A 298 10.55 2.47 -21.29
N ALA A 299 9.56 3.30 -21.60
CA ALA A 299 9.11 3.57 -22.96
C ALA A 299 10.23 4.15 -23.85
N ALA A 300 11.14 4.96 -23.28
CA ALA A 300 12.29 5.53 -23.99
C ALA A 300 13.50 4.59 -24.07
N SER A 301 13.44 3.40 -23.48
CA SER A 301 14.55 2.44 -23.38
C SER A 301 14.64 1.52 -24.60
N ALA A 302 15.68 0.67 -24.62
CA ALA A 302 15.79 -0.43 -25.59
C ALA A 302 14.73 -1.54 -25.41
N ARG A 303 13.91 -1.47 -24.35
CA ARG A 303 12.85 -2.43 -24.03
C ARG A 303 11.53 -1.72 -23.68
N PRO A 304 10.91 -0.99 -24.63
CA PRO A 304 9.79 -0.06 -24.37
C PRO A 304 8.50 -0.73 -23.85
N ASN A 305 8.35 -2.03 -24.04
CA ASN A 305 7.17 -2.79 -23.63
C ASN A 305 7.45 -3.70 -22.40
N MET A 306 8.51 -3.39 -21.63
CA MET A 306 8.84 -4.16 -20.44
C MET A 306 7.76 -3.97 -19.38
N PRO A 307 7.18 -5.04 -18.80
CA PRO A 307 6.23 -4.92 -17.71
C PRO A 307 6.80 -4.12 -16.53
N ILE A 308 6.00 -3.21 -15.97
CA ILE A 308 6.35 -2.34 -14.84
C ILE A 308 5.56 -2.77 -13.63
N ILE A 309 6.25 -3.16 -12.57
CA ILE A 309 5.66 -3.65 -11.31
C ILE A 309 6.11 -2.75 -10.16
N TRP A 310 5.16 -2.20 -9.44
CA TRP A 310 5.45 -1.50 -8.18
C TRP A 310 5.43 -2.52 -7.04
N GLY A 311 6.63 -2.91 -6.58
CA GLY A 311 6.80 -3.90 -5.50
C GLY A 311 6.30 -3.41 -4.15
N GLU A 312 6.31 -2.07 -3.96
CA GLU A 312 5.77 -1.41 -2.76
C GLU A 312 5.23 -0.02 -3.11
N TYR A 313 4.05 0.32 -2.55
CA TYR A 313 3.54 1.68 -2.46
C TYR A 313 2.60 1.82 -1.26
N ASN A 314 2.57 2.99 -0.65
CA ASN A 314 1.59 3.38 0.37
C ASN A 314 1.54 4.91 0.52
N ALA A 315 0.56 5.40 1.26
CA ALA A 315 0.45 6.83 1.60
C ALA A 315 1.57 7.31 2.53
N SER A 316 2.23 6.41 3.26
CA SER A 316 3.36 6.71 4.13
C SER A 316 4.28 5.50 4.31
N TYR A 317 5.60 5.73 4.42
CA TYR A 317 6.57 4.76 4.93
C TYR A 317 6.85 4.90 6.44
N PHE A 318 6.13 5.80 7.11
CA PHE A 318 6.14 5.94 8.57
C PHE A 318 4.87 5.37 9.19
N ASN A 319 4.96 5.02 10.47
CA ASN A 319 3.80 4.68 11.28
C ASN A 319 2.99 5.95 11.60
N GLU A 320 2.01 6.27 10.77
CA GLU A 320 1.16 7.46 10.89
C GLU A 320 -0.32 7.07 11.10
N PRO A 321 -0.80 6.89 12.36
CA PRO A 321 -2.17 6.43 12.61
C PRO A 321 -3.26 7.34 12.02
N LYS A 322 -2.96 8.63 11.82
CA LYS A 322 -3.88 9.59 11.18
C LYS A 322 -3.96 9.44 9.67
N ILE A 323 -3.08 8.65 9.07
CA ILE A 323 -3.01 8.34 7.64
C ILE A 323 -3.42 6.88 7.43
N THR A 324 -2.54 5.95 7.75
CA THR A 324 -2.65 4.52 7.42
C THR A 324 -3.77 3.78 8.18
N ASP A 325 -4.22 4.29 9.32
CA ASP A 325 -5.34 3.71 10.10
C ASP A 325 -6.65 4.49 9.92
N SER A 326 -6.73 5.48 9.03
CA SER A 326 -7.88 6.37 8.91
C SER A 326 -8.60 6.27 7.57
N VAL A 327 -9.80 6.84 7.52
CA VAL A 327 -10.62 6.94 6.30
C VAL A 327 -9.96 7.73 5.17
N PHE A 328 -8.92 8.51 5.47
CA PHE A 328 -8.07 9.16 4.46
C PHE A 328 -7.62 8.19 3.36
N MET A 329 -7.37 6.92 3.71
CA MET A 329 -6.91 5.91 2.76
C MET A 329 -7.92 5.62 1.65
N GLY A 330 -9.22 5.81 1.88
CA GLY A 330 -10.27 5.59 0.86
C GLY A 330 -10.10 6.50 -0.37
N PRO A 331 -10.27 7.82 -0.22
CA PRO A 331 -10.06 8.79 -1.31
C PRO A 331 -8.66 8.76 -1.90
N TRP A 332 -7.64 8.57 -1.05
CA TRP A 332 -6.25 8.50 -1.52
C TRP A 332 -6.03 7.33 -2.47
N LEU A 333 -6.55 6.14 -2.14
CA LEU A 333 -6.49 4.97 -3.02
C LEU A 333 -7.26 5.21 -4.31
N ALA A 334 -8.51 5.69 -4.25
CA ALA A 334 -9.33 5.93 -5.43
C ALA A 334 -8.68 6.93 -6.39
N ASP A 335 -8.13 8.03 -5.89
CA ASP A 335 -7.41 9.02 -6.71
C ASP A 335 -6.09 8.47 -7.27
N THR A 336 -5.38 7.63 -6.49
CA THR A 336 -4.17 6.94 -6.96
C THR A 336 -4.50 6.00 -8.13
N LEU A 337 -5.57 5.22 -8.04
CA LEU A 337 -6.01 4.34 -9.14
C LEU A 337 -6.34 5.15 -10.39
N ARG A 338 -7.08 6.25 -10.23
CA ARG A 338 -7.45 7.14 -11.34
C ARG A 338 -6.23 7.69 -12.06
N ARG A 339 -5.22 8.13 -11.31
CA ARG A 339 -4.02 8.81 -11.84
C ARG A 339 -2.98 7.83 -12.38
N CYS A 340 -2.87 6.63 -11.83
CA CYS A 340 -1.88 5.63 -12.22
C CYS A 340 -2.34 4.71 -13.37
N ASP A 341 -3.60 4.83 -13.80
CA ASP A 341 -4.16 4.05 -14.89
C ASP A 341 -3.34 4.18 -16.19
N GLY A 342 -2.99 3.04 -16.78
CA GLY A 342 -2.15 2.95 -17.98
C GLY A 342 -0.65 3.20 -17.78
N LEU A 343 -0.19 3.43 -16.52
CA LEU A 343 1.22 3.69 -16.22
C LEU A 343 1.99 2.47 -15.69
N THR A 344 1.29 1.40 -15.32
CA THR A 344 1.88 0.23 -14.66
C THR A 344 1.02 -1.01 -14.91
N ASP A 345 1.66 -2.18 -14.87
CA ASP A 345 0.98 -3.47 -15.04
C ASP A 345 0.51 -4.06 -13.71
N MET A 346 1.20 -3.75 -12.61
CA MET A 346 0.87 -4.27 -11.27
C MET A 346 1.40 -3.33 -10.18
N MET A 347 0.59 -3.13 -9.13
CA MET A 347 0.96 -2.39 -7.93
C MET A 347 0.73 -3.23 -6.69
N SER A 348 1.72 -3.26 -5.78
CA SER A 348 1.66 -3.95 -4.50
C SER A 348 1.49 -2.96 -3.36
N TYR A 349 0.29 -2.89 -2.80
CA TYR A 349 0.07 -2.10 -1.59
C TYR A 349 0.88 -2.68 -0.42
N TRP A 350 1.65 -1.86 0.26
CA TRP A 350 2.44 -2.23 1.43
C TRP A 350 1.72 -1.87 2.72
N THR A 351 1.05 -2.83 3.43
CA THR A 351 1.05 -4.28 3.29
C THR A 351 -0.33 -4.91 3.49
N LEU A 352 -0.41 -6.24 3.33
CA LEU A 352 -1.64 -7.01 3.56
C LEU A 352 -2.08 -7.01 5.04
N SER A 353 -1.15 -7.10 6.01
CA SER A 353 -1.47 -7.29 7.42
C SER A 353 -0.44 -6.61 8.34
N ASP A 354 -0.90 -6.13 9.49
CA ASP A 354 -0.05 -5.66 10.58
C ASP A 354 0.61 -6.82 11.38
N VAL A 355 0.49 -8.06 10.94
CA VAL A 355 1.41 -9.15 11.31
C VAL A 355 2.71 -8.93 10.53
N PHE A 356 3.52 -7.98 10.97
CA PHE A 356 4.58 -7.36 10.17
C PHE A 356 5.96 -7.39 10.83
N GLU A 357 6.15 -6.81 11.99
CA GLU A 357 7.30 -6.95 12.91
C GLU A 357 8.68 -6.45 12.42
N GLU A 358 8.77 -5.55 11.48
CA GLU A 358 10.08 -4.94 11.13
C GLU A 358 10.66 -4.12 12.28
N GLN A 359 9.79 -3.46 13.05
CA GLN A 359 10.14 -2.67 14.23
C GLN A 359 9.97 -3.47 15.54
N GLY A 360 9.88 -4.80 15.45
CA GLY A 360 9.59 -5.71 16.55
C GLY A 360 8.11 -6.06 16.66
N VAL A 361 7.77 -6.82 17.70
CA VAL A 361 6.41 -7.33 17.91
C VAL A 361 5.40 -6.19 18.01
N VAL A 362 4.35 -6.23 17.22
CA VAL A 362 3.26 -5.25 17.24
C VAL A 362 2.52 -5.32 18.57
N ARG A 363 2.42 -4.18 19.25
CA ARG A 363 1.96 -4.13 20.65
C ARG A 363 0.48 -3.76 20.80
N ARG A 364 -0.14 -3.16 19.79
CA ARG A 364 -1.55 -2.71 19.83
C ARG A 364 -2.13 -2.59 18.44
N PRO A 365 -3.46 -2.69 18.26
CA PRO A 365 -4.13 -2.26 17.03
C PRO A 365 -3.94 -0.75 16.77
N PHE A 366 -4.11 -0.33 15.53
CA PHE A 366 -4.14 1.09 15.11
C PHE A 366 -2.92 1.91 15.59
N TYR A 367 -1.72 1.34 15.43
CA TYR A 367 -0.45 2.01 15.76
C TYR A 367 0.14 2.79 14.56
N GLY A 368 -0.59 2.86 13.44
CA GLY A 368 -0.12 3.42 12.18
C GLY A 368 0.62 2.41 11.31
N GLY A 369 0.39 1.13 11.51
CA GLY A 369 0.96 0.07 10.67
C GLY A 369 0.48 0.16 9.22
N PHE A 370 1.17 -0.53 8.33
CA PHE A 370 0.94 -0.47 6.89
C PHE A 370 -0.17 -1.42 6.41
N GLY A 371 -0.55 -2.39 7.26
CA GLY A 371 -1.46 -3.47 6.90
C GLY A 371 -2.87 -2.99 6.53
N LEU A 372 -3.53 -3.72 5.65
CA LEU A 372 -4.97 -3.63 5.45
C LEU A 372 -5.73 -4.11 6.69
N MET A 373 -5.17 -5.13 7.35
CA MET A 373 -5.71 -5.71 8.58
C MET A 373 -4.86 -5.28 9.76
N ALA A 374 -5.45 -4.62 10.75
CA ALA A 374 -4.78 -4.29 12.00
C ALA A 374 -4.52 -5.54 12.86
N ALA A 375 -3.57 -5.43 13.80
CA ALA A 375 -3.31 -6.49 14.78
C ALA A 375 -4.60 -6.95 15.46
N GLY A 376 -4.79 -8.26 15.51
CA GLY A 376 -6.05 -8.87 15.98
C GLY A 376 -7.03 -9.20 14.84
N GLY A 377 -6.69 -8.93 13.59
CA GLY A 377 -7.54 -9.21 12.42
C GLY A 377 -8.72 -8.26 12.31
N ILE A 378 -8.49 -6.98 12.58
CA ILE A 378 -9.49 -5.93 12.47
C ILE A 378 -9.32 -5.26 11.11
N PRO A 379 -10.33 -5.24 10.22
CA PRO A 379 -10.29 -4.50 8.97
C PRO A 379 -10.02 -3.01 9.21
N LYS A 380 -9.07 -2.42 8.48
CA LYS A 380 -8.84 -0.98 8.47
C LYS A 380 -9.60 -0.31 7.32
N PRO A 381 -9.76 1.02 7.32
CA PRO A 381 -10.40 1.72 6.19
C PRO A 381 -9.79 1.38 4.83
N ALA A 382 -8.47 1.16 4.74
CA ALA A 382 -7.81 0.72 3.51
C ALA A 382 -8.32 -0.64 3.01
N PHE A 383 -8.58 -1.62 3.91
CA PHE A 383 -9.19 -2.89 3.53
C PHE A 383 -10.58 -2.70 2.91
N ASN A 384 -11.40 -1.87 3.55
CA ASN A 384 -12.74 -1.57 3.06
C ASN A 384 -12.70 -0.80 1.73
N ALA A 385 -11.73 0.09 1.55
CA ALA A 385 -11.52 0.77 0.28
C ALA A 385 -11.18 -0.22 -0.85
N PHE A 386 -10.24 -1.14 -0.63
CA PHE A 386 -9.92 -2.17 -1.62
C PHE A 386 -11.14 -3.06 -1.93
N LYS A 387 -11.90 -3.47 -0.91
CA LYS A 387 -13.14 -4.23 -1.10
C LYS A 387 -14.17 -3.48 -1.93
N MET A 388 -14.32 -2.17 -1.74
CA MET A 388 -15.22 -1.34 -2.54
C MET A 388 -14.70 -1.14 -3.96
N LEU A 389 -13.40 -0.88 -4.12
CA LEU A 389 -12.76 -0.64 -5.42
C LEU A 389 -12.60 -1.93 -6.24
N HIS A 390 -12.63 -3.11 -5.61
CA HIS A 390 -12.73 -4.41 -6.30
C HIS A 390 -14.02 -4.53 -7.13
N GLU A 391 -15.07 -3.86 -6.73
CA GLU A 391 -16.36 -3.87 -7.42
C GLU A 391 -16.37 -3.06 -8.73
N LEU A 392 -15.32 -2.28 -9.03
CA LEU A 392 -15.21 -1.54 -10.29
C LEU A 392 -15.24 -2.49 -11.50
N GLY A 393 -15.68 -1.97 -12.64
CA GLY A 393 -15.70 -2.72 -13.90
C GLY A 393 -14.35 -2.68 -14.63
N GLU A 394 -14.20 -3.55 -15.62
CA GLU A 394 -12.98 -3.69 -16.43
C GLU A 394 -12.90 -2.70 -17.60
N GLU A 395 -13.91 -1.85 -17.79
CA GLU A 395 -13.91 -0.77 -18.76
C GLU A 395 -14.08 0.57 -18.04
N ARG A 396 -13.14 1.50 -18.25
CA ARG A 396 -13.19 2.84 -17.69
C ARG A 396 -13.68 3.85 -18.74
N PHE A 397 -14.67 4.64 -18.35
CA PHE A 397 -15.27 5.69 -19.18
C PHE A 397 -14.65 7.06 -18.87
N ALA A 398 -14.51 7.87 -19.92
CA ALA A 398 -14.02 9.23 -19.78
C ALA A 398 -14.99 10.09 -18.95
N THR A 399 -14.43 10.89 -18.05
CA THR A 399 -15.15 11.90 -17.27
C THR A 399 -14.22 13.08 -16.98
N ASP A 400 -14.78 14.29 -16.93
CA ASP A 400 -14.02 15.51 -16.58
C ASP A 400 -13.84 15.65 -15.06
N SER A 401 -14.44 14.77 -14.28
CA SER A 401 -14.36 14.81 -12.81
C SER A 401 -13.00 14.32 -12.29
N GLU A 402 -12.45 15.07 -11.35
CA GLU A 402 -11.28 14.64 -10.56
C GLU A 402 -11.68 13.81 -9.31
N HIS A 403 -12.97 13.65 -9.05
CA HIS A 403 -13.53 12.98 -7.89
C HIS A 403 -14.27 11.69 -8.24
N ALA A 404 -14.09 11.18 -9.47
CA ALA A 404 -14.79 9.99 -9.93
C ALA A 404 -13.95 9.06 -10.81
N LEU A 405 -14.27 7.76 -10.71
CA LEU A 405 -13.97 6.73 -11.68
C LEU A 405 -15.30 6.12 -12.14
N VAL A 406 -15.64 6.26 -13.41
CA VAL A 406 -16.83 5.66 -14.01
C VAL A 406 -16.41 4.40 -14.75
N THR A 407 -16.93 3.25 -14.33
CA THR A 407 -16.55 1.95 -14.92
C THR A 407 -17.79 1.12 -15.26
N ARG A 408 -17.63 0.19 -16.22
CA ARG A 408 -18.67 -0.77 -16.61
C ARG A 408 -18.16 -2.20 -16.45
N ARG A 409 -19.00 -3.04 -15.85
CA ARG A 409 -18.76 -4.49 -15.73
C ARG A 409 -19.21 -5.24 -17.00
N ALA A 410 -18.79 -6.48 -17.12
CA ALA A 410 -19.15 -7.36 -18.23
C ALA A 410 -20.67 -7.64 -18.34
N ASP A 411 -21.41 -7.54 -17.24
CA ASP A 411 -22.89 -7.68 -17.22
C ASP A 411 -23.63 -6.42 -17.68
N GLY A 412 -22.90 -5.36 -18.01
CA GLY A 412 -23.43 -4.06 -18.46
C GLY A 412 -23.73 -3.07 -17.33
N SER A 413 -23.66 -3.47 -16.07
CA SER A 413 -23.84 -2.57 -14.94
C SER A 413 -22.70 -1.55 -14.84
N PHE A 414 -23.00 -0.34 -14.40
CA PHE A 414 -21.98 0.65 -14.08
C PHE A 414 -21.66 0.62 -12.59
N VAL A 415 -20.38 0.72 -12.27
CA VAL A 415 -19.89 0.97 -10.91
C VAL A 415 -19.03 2.22 -10.93
N ILE A 416 -19.43 3.20 -10.15
CA ILE A 416 -18.81 4.51 -10.06
C ILE A 416 -18.19 4.67 -8.67
N ALA A 417 -16.88 4.87 -8.59
CA ALA A 417 -16.25 5.33 -7.36
C ALA A 417 -16.27 6.85 -7.32
N LEU A 418 -16.66 7.40 -6.18
CA LEU A 418 -16.74 8.83 -5.89
C LEU A 418 -15.99 9.13 -4.60
N TRP A 419 -15.23 10.21 -4.54
CA TRP A 419 -14.45 10.53 -3.34
C TRP A 419 -14.31 12.02 -3.10
N ASN A 420 -14.11 12.38 -1.83
CA ASN A 420 -13.76 13.73 -1.39
C ASN A 420 -12.39 13.69 -0.71
N TYR A 421 -11.31 13.85 -1.49
CA TYR A 421 -9.96 13.89 -0.96
C TYR A 421 -9.67 15.21 -0.25
N VAL A 422 -9.21 15.14 1.00
CA VAL A 422 -8.72 16.27 1.78
C VAL A 422 -7.32 15.95 2.27
N SER A 423 -6.38 16.88 2.06
CA SER A 423 -4.99 16.70 2.47
C SER A 423 -4.87 16.48 3.98
N PRO A 424 -3.91 15.66 4.44
CA PRO A 424 -3.72 15.41 5.87
C PRO A 424 -3.46 16.68 6.65
N GLY A 425 -4.22 16.90 7.74
CA GLY A 425 -4.12 18.07 8.59
C GLY A 425 -4.96 19.27 8.12
N GLU A 426 -5.61 19.19 6.99
CA GLU A 426 -6.57 20.18 6.51
C GLU A 426 -7.99 19.81 6.92
N ASN A 427 -8.84 20.82 7.03
CA ASN A 427 -10.28 20.66 7.21
C ASN A 427 -10.96 20.98 5.87
N GLY A 428 -11.48 19.96 5.20
CA GLY A 428 -12.25 20.12 3.97
C GLY A 428 -13.75 20.15 4.23
N PRO A 429 -14.54 20.87 3.43
CA PRO A 429 -15.99 20.79 3.46
C PRO A 429 -16.48 19.43 2.93
N ALA A 430 -17.70 19.06 3.30
CA ALA A 430 -18.42 18.04 2.55
C ALA A 430 -18.71 18.56 1.12
N ILE A 431 -18.73 17.65 0.15
CA ILE A 431 -19.13 17.95 -1.23
C ILE A 431 -20.39 17.16 -1.58
N THR A 432 -21.17 17.67 -2.52
CA THR A 432 -22.29 16.94 -3.11
C THR A 432 -21.97 16.64 -4.56
N ILE A 433 -22.09 15.38 -4.95
CA ILE A 433 -21.95 14.93 -6.34
C ILE A 433 -23.34 14.49 -6.83
N VAL A 434 -23.76 15.05 -7.95
CA VAL A 434 -25.00 14.69 -8.64
C VAL A 434 -24.64 13.80 -9.83
N LEU A 435 -25.02 12.52 -9.77
CA LEU A 435 -24.90 11.63 -10.92
C LEU A 435 -26.14 11.75 -11.79
N ARG A 436 -25.96 12.12 -13.05
CA ARG A 436 -26.98 12.02 -14.08
C ARG A 436 -26.87 10.65 -14.74
N LEU A 437 -27.94 9.88 -14.64
CA LEU A 437 -27.98 8.48 -15.07
C LEU A 437 -28.62 8.34 -16.46
N PRO A 438 -28.34 7.26 -17.19
CA PRO A 438 -29.11 6.86 -18.36
C PRO A 438 -30.60 6.66 -17.99
N GLN A 439 -31.51 6.93 -18.95
CA GLN A 439 -32.96 6.89 -18.72
C GLN A 439 -33.50 5.49 -18.38
N ASP A 440 -32.75 4.43 -18.75
CA ASP A 440 -33.07 3.03 -18.48
C ASP A 440 -32.47 2.49 -17.18
N ALA A 441 -31.86 3.37 -16.37
CA ALA A 441 -31.37 2.98 -15.04
C ALA A 441 -32.52 2.71 -14.07
N HIS A 442 -32.58 1.50 -13.50
CA HIS A 442 -33.69 1.07 -12.63
C HIS A 442 -33.36 1.02 -11.16
N THR A 443 -32.13 0.68 -10.83
CA THR A 443 -31.69 0.50 -9.44
C THR A 443 -30.33 1.12 -9.24
N VAL A 444 -30.23 1.91 -8.17
CA VAL A 444 -28.97 2.49 -7.71
C VAL A 444 -28.71 2.01 -6.29
N ARG A 445 -27.51 1.48 -6.07
CA ARG A 445 -27.05 1.06 -4.75
C ARG A 445 -25.79 1.83 -4.38
N LEU A 446 -25.74 2.30 -3.14
CA LEU A 446 -24.65 3.10 -2.59
C LEU A 446 -23.95 2.35 -1.47
N GLN A 447 -22.64 2.22 -1.55
CA GLN A 447 -21.77 1.78 -0.46
C GLN A 447 -20.92 2.97 0.01
N ARG A 448 -20.68 3.11 1.31
CA ARG A 448 -19.95 4.23 1.88
C ARG A 448 -18.78 3.75 2.73
N LEU A 449 -17.70 4.54 2.72
CA LEU A 449 -16.57 4.47 3.64
C LEU A 449 -16.25 5.90 4.11
N ASP A 450 -16.50 6.17 5.37
CA ASP A 450 -16.21 7.42 6.06
C ASP A 450 -16.12 7.17 7.58
N GLU A 451 -15.94 8.19 8.41
CA GLU A 451 -15.85 8.04 9.88
C GLU A 451 -17.07 7.36 10.53
N GLY A 452 -18.23 7.39 9.86
CA GLY A 452 -19.46 6.74 10.30
C GLY A 452 -19.69 5.34 9.69
N HIS A 453 -18.94 4.99 8.66
CA HIS A 453 -19.16 3.77 7.87
C HIS A 453 -17.83 3.08 7.57
N GLY A 454 -17.64 1.85 8.09
CA GLY A 454 -16.48 1.03 7.80
C GLY A 454 -15.17 1.48 8.49
N ASP A 455 -15.25 2.37 9.48
CA ASP A 455 -14.15 2.78 10.36
C ASP A 455 -14.52 2.52 11.83
N VAL A 456 -13.64 1.83 12.54
CA VAL A 456 -13.82 1.54 13.99
C VAL A 456 -12.78 2.22 14.86
N ARG A 457 -11.95 3.09 14.29
CA ARG A 457 -10.94 3.78 15.08
C ARG A 457 -11.56 4.64 16.19
N GLY A 458 -12.68 5.31 15.90
CA GLY A 458 -13.45 6.05 16.90
C GLY A 458 -13.95 5.15 18.04
N GLU A 459 -14.42 3.94 17.75
CA GLU A 459 -14.83 2.96 18.75
C GLU A 459 -13.64 2.48 19.59
N TYR A 460 -12.52 2.16 18.96
CA TYR A 460 -11.30 1.78 19.64
C TYR A 460 -10.83 2.86 20.64
N ILE A 461 -10.92 4.14 20.25
CA ILE A 461 -10.60 5.27 21.14
C ILE A 461 -11.60 5.34 22.31
N ARG A 462 -12.91 5.16 22.07
CA ARG A 462 -13.94 5.12 23.13
C ARG A 462 -13.76 3.97 24.10
N MET A 463 -13.19 2.85 23.66
CA MET A 463 -12.78 1.72 24.54
C MET A 463 -11.55 2.04 25.39
N GLY A 464 -10.95 3.24 25.28
CA GLY A 464 -9.74 3.66 25.99
C GLY A 464 -8.45 3.22 25.30
N SER A 465 -8.50 2.94 24.00
CA SER A 465 -7.35 2.51 23.18
C SER A 465 -6.54 1.37 23.82
N PRO A 466 -7.17 0.25 24.17
CA PRO A 466 -6.52 -0.83 24.92
C PRO A 466 -5.34 -1.39 24.14
N GLN A 467 -4.18 -1.46 24.80
CA GLN A 467 -2.99 -2.09 24.22
C GLN A 467 -3.24 -3.58 23.92
N TYR A 468 -3.96 -4.24 24.80
CA TYR A 468 -4.35 -5.65 24.66
C TYR A 468 -5.87 -5.77 24.76
N PRO A 469 -6.60 -5.56 23.66
CA PRO A 469 -8.06 -5.69 23.66
C PRO A 469 -8.51 -7.08 24.13
N THR A 470 -9.57 -7.13 24.92
CA THR A 470 -10.20 -8.40 25.28
C THR A 470 -10.77 -9.09 24.04
N ARG A 471 -11.09 -10.38 24.16
CA ARG A 471 -11.73 -11.12 23.06
C ARG A 471 -13.04 -10.46 22.60
N GLU A 472 -13.84 -10.02 23.54
CA GLU A 472 -15.10 -9.31 23.27
C GLU A 472 -14.86 -7.98 22.56
N GLN A 473 -13.88 -7.18 23.00
CA GLN A 473 -13.49 -5.94 22.35
C GLN A 473 -13.00 -6.17 20.91
N LEU A 474 -12.18 -7.22 20.69
CA LEU A 474 -11.74 -7.59 19.34
C LEU A 474 -12.91 -7.97 18.43
N GLU A 475 -13.89 -8.71 18.96
CA GLU A 475 -15.07 -9.12 18.21
C GLU A 475 -15.96 -7.91 17.85
N ALA A 476 -16.17 -6.99 18.78
CA ALA A 476 -16.87 -5.75 18.56
C ALA A 476 -16.17 -4.88 17.49
N LEU A 477 -14.85 -4.74 17.55
CA LEU A 477 -14.07 -3.99 16.57
C LEU A 477 -14.13 -4.63 15.17
N ARG A 478 -14.01 -5.96 15.06
CA ARG A 478 -14.13 -6.67 13.77
C ARG A 478 -15.51 -6.49 13.16
N SER A 479 -16.54 -6.65 13.97
CA SER A 479 -17.94 -6.51 13.51
C SER A 479 -18.27 -5.07 13.11
N GLY A 480 -17.80 -4.09 13.90
CA GLY A 480 -18.02 -2.67 13.63
C GLY A 480 -17.24 -2.14 12.42
N ALA A 481 -16.11 -2.79 12.07
CA ALA A 481 -15.32 -2.44 10.88
C ALA A 481 -15.96 -2.91 9.57
N ALA A 482 -16.94 -3.82 9.61
CA ALA A 482 -17.58 -4.33 8.41
C ALA A 482 -18.36 -3.22 7.69
N LEU A 483 -18.27 -3.20 6.35
CA LEU A 483 -19.14 -2.34 5.55
C LEU A 483 -20.60 -2.76 5.76
N ALA A 484 -21.50 -1.78 5.93
CA ALA A 484 -22.93 -2.02 5.91
C ALA A 484 -23.38 -2.57 4.55
N ALA A 485 -24.55 -3.17 4.48
CA ALA A 485 -25.15 -3.54 3.18
C ALA A 485 -25.36 -2.27 2.31
N PRO A 486 -25.20 -2.38 0.98
CA PRO A 486 -25.44 -1.23 0.10
C PRO A 486 -26.85 -0.64 0.25
N GLU A 487 -26.93 0.67 0.36
CA GLU A 487 -28.15 1.44 0.46
C GLU A 487 -28.78 1.60 -0.92
N LYS A 488 -30.10 1.39 -1.04
CA LYS A 488 -30.83 1.66 -2.27
C LYS A 488 -31.22 3.14 -2.34
N LEU A 489 -30.78 3.84 -3.38
CA LEU A 489 -31.13 5.24 -3.62
C LEU A 489 -32.35 5.39 -4.53
N SER A 490 -33.13 6.45 -4.30
CA SER A 490 -34.22 6.84 -5.19
C SER A 490 -33.71 7.68 -6.34
N ILE A 491 -34.07 7.33 -7.57
CA ILE A 491 -33.76 8.09 -8.78
C ILE A 491 -34.84 9.17 -8.92
N VAL A 492 -34.45 10.43 -9.05
CA VAL A 492 -35.36 11.57 -9.26
C VAL A 492 -34.91 12.35 -10.50
N ASN A 493 -35.75 12.42 -11.51
CA ASN A 493 -35.43 13.09 -12.80
C ASN A 493 -34.10 12.57 -13.41
N ASP A 494 -33.92 11.27 -13.45
CA ASP A 494 -32.70 10.61 -13.94
C ASP A 494 -31.42 11.00 -13.16
N GLN A 495 -31.56 11.39 -11.89
CA GLN A 495 -30.44 11.82 -11.06
C GLN A 495 -30.48 11.18 -9.68
N VAL A 496 -29.28 11.02 -9.11
CA VAL A 496 -29.06 10.72 -7.70
C VAL A 496 -28.02 11.70 -7.13
N SER A 497 -28.26 12.14 -5.89
CA SER A 497 -27.38 13.09 -5.20
C SER A 497 -26.69 12.40 -4.05
N ILE A 498 -25.36 12.48 -3.99
CA ILE A 498 -24.50 11.81 -3.02
C ILE A 498 -23.69 12.86 -2.27
N ALA A 499 -23.92 12.99 -0.98
CA ALA A 499 -23.09 13.80 -0.09
C ALA A 499 -21.89 12.98 0.39
N LEU A 500 -20.69 13.53 0.26
CA LEU A 500 -19.43 12.94 0.70
C LEU A 500 -18.78 13.86 1.73
N PRO A 501 -18.60 13.41 2.97
CA PRO A 501 -17.84 14.16 3.96
C PRO A 501 -16.36 14.24 3.54
N ALA A 502 -15.58 15.07 4.21
CA ALA A 502 -14.12 15.08 4.05
C ALA A 502 -13.56 13.67 4.23
N ASN A 503 -12.71 13.25 3.32
CA ASN A 503 -12.14 11.90 3.24
C ASN A 503 -13.17 10.76 3.12
N GLY A 504 -14.38 11.05 2.60
CA GLY A 504 -15.36 10.03 2.24
C GLY A 504 -15.04 9.39 0.88
N LEU A 505 -15.25 8.07 0.79
CA LEU A 505 -15.29 7.28 -0.44
C LEU A 505 -16.68 6.65 -0.56
N ALA A 506 -17.25 6.66 -1.75
CA ALA A 506 -18.45 5.92 -2.06
C ALA A 506 -18.30 5.13 -3.36
N THR A 507 -18.95 3.97 -3.44
CA THR A 507 -19.21 3.30 -4.72
C THR A 507 -20.70 3.28 -4.99
N VAL A 508 -21.06 3.58 -6.24
CA VAL A 508 -22.43 3.62 -6.73
C VAL A 508 -22.58 2.58 -7.83
N GLU A 509 -23.39 1.57 -7.57
CA GLU A 509 -23.76 0.56 -8.57
C GLU A 509 -25.06 0.98 -9.25
N VAL A 510 -25.06 1.02 -10.57
CA VAL A 510 -26.22 1.37 -11.42
C VAL A 510 -26.59 0.16 -12.26
N LEU A 511 -27.81 -0.34 -12.07
CA LEU A 511 -28.35 -1.53 -12.74
C LEU A 511 -29.46 -1.10 -13.73
N PHE A 512 -29.52 -1.80 -14.88
CA PHE A 512 -30.42 -1.51 -15.99
C PHE A 512 -31.55 -2.53 -16.16
N HIS A 513 -31.58 -3.60 -15.35
CA HIS A 513 -32.64 -4.65 -15.38
C HIS A 513 -32.88 -5.27 -14.00
#